data_19c63d8211ad19b6a3bca114b9becb60
#
_entry.id   19c63d8211ad19b6a3bca114b9becb60
#
_cell.length_a   1.000
_cell.length_b   1.000
_cell.length_c   1.000
_cell.angle_alpha   90.00
_cell.angle_beta   90.00
_cell.angle_gamma   90.00
#
_symmetry.space_group_name_H-M   'P 1'
#
loop_
_entity.id
_entity.type
_entity.pdbx_description
1 polymer ?
#
loop_
_entity_poly.entity_id
_entity_poly.type
_entity_poly.pdbx_seq_one_letter_code
_entity_poly.pdbx_strand_id
1 'polypeptide(L)'
;KARYDLRQQQGEVDLGIERAALAAFSPYLSNSTRLSLDTGEASLGGKLALNSAATASKTGESLRFAGKASIRELKLTDQSTQQMFAQWAELSSQDLKLTTGAGGTRVELADLLLDQPRGDIVIGEDGSLNLTQIGKVGAPATPATTALSSAPAAVAGPAAPATTASSAPGDAAPTKVKIDRVQVTGGDVHFADLSLRPQFGTRVSDLSGLIVGISSEASSRAEVSLEGKVDEFGLARLSGTVAPASAAQYTDLKASFRNLEMRNLTPYSGKFAGRKIESGKLSLELEYKVLERKLKGENQIVIDNLKLGERVESKDATSLPLDLAIALLSDSKGVIDLGLPVQGSLDDPQFSMGGLVWKAITNLLTKIVTAPFRALGALLGGSGEEFEAVLFEPGEARLLPPEREKLAKLATALEKRPQLKLAIEGRFDRERDREALADNILKLEVSKRAGMKPPGANEPLVISFTDSKVQAALDELAASAGDDAAKLRAQYLPPAGNALTGLLQGARERLTEKGR
;
A
#
# COMPACT_ATOMS: atom_id res chain seq x y z
N LYS A 1 -27.08 -6.27 30.41
CA LYS A 1 -28.44 -5.90 30.90
C LYS A 1 -29.34 -5.79 29.69
N ALA A 2 -30.54 -6.41 29.73
CA ALA A 2 -31.50 -6.32 28.64
C ALA A 2 -32.66 -5.41 29.08
N ARG A 3 -33.12 -4.55 28.21
CA ARG A 3 -34.35 -3.75 28.35
C ARG A 3 -35.23 -4.00 27.15
N TYR A 4 -36.52 -4.15 27.36
CA TYR A 4 -37.50 -4.27 26.27
C TYR A 4 -38.61 -3.24 26.48
N ASP A 5 -38.84 -2.40 25.46
CA ASP A 5 -39.95 -1.44 25.44
C ASP A 5 -41.16 -2.07 24.75
N LEU A 6 -42.17 -2.43 25.53
CA LEU A 6 -43.41 -3.03 25.04
C LEU A 6 -44.22 -2.08 24.13
N ARG A 7 -44.08 -0.75 24.29
CA ARG A 7 -44.84 0.23 23.48
C ARG A 7 -44.22 0.42 22.12
N GLN A 8 -42.88 0.41 22.07
CA GLN A 8 -42.13 0.57 20.81
C GLN A 8 -41.76 -0.78 20.16
N GLN A 9 -42.01 -1.88 20.86
CA GLN A 9 -41.62 -3.25 20.46
C GLN A 9 -40.14 -3.33 20.07
N GLN A 10 -39.28 -2.67 20.83
CA GLN A 10 -37.84 -2.65 20.64
C GLN A 10 -37.16 -3.25 21.85
N GLY A 11 -36.16 -4.10 21.60
CA GLY A 11 -35.30 -4.66 22.62
C GLY A 11 -33.89 -4.07 22.53
N GLU A 12 -33.36 -3.59 23.65
CA GLU A 12 -31.97 -3.17 23.75
C GLU A 12 -31.24 -4.08 24.72
N VAL A 13 -30.08 -4.58 24.29
CA VAL A 13 -29.24 -5.50 25.09
C VAL A 13 -27.81 -4.92 25.13
N ASP A 14 -27.28 -4.74 26.33
CA ASP A 14 -25.85 -4.51 26.49
C ASP A 14 -25.10 -5.83 26.27
N LEU A 15 -24.34 -5.89 25.20
CA LEU A 15 -23.54 -7.06 24.82
C LEU A 15 -22.08 -6.81 25.22
N GLY A 16 -21.50 -7.77 25.92
CA GLY A 16 -20.08 -7.81 26.25
C GLY A 16 -19.53 -9.20 26.00
N ILE A 17 -18.56 -9.31 25.16
CA ILE A 17 -17.75 -10.51 24.93
C ILE A 17 -16.31 -10.12 25.17
N GLU A 18 -15.62 -10.82 26.03
CA GLU A 18 -14.23 -10.55 26.36
C GLU A 18 -13.38 -11.76 26.05
N ARG A 19 -12.31 -11.54 25.28
CA ARG A 19 -11.27 -12.53 24.99
C ARG A 19 -11.80 -13.86 24.45
N ALA A 20 -12.77 -13.82 23.54
CA ALA A 20 -13.23 -15.03 22.88
C ALA A 20 -12.12 -15.60 21.98
N ALA A 21 -11.74 -16.86 22.20
CA ALA A 21 -10.69 -17.51 21.42
C ALA A 21 -11.14 -17.74 19.97
N LEU A 22 -10.46 -17.09 19.03
CA LEU A 22 -10.79 -17.18 17.62
C LEU A 22 -10.31 -18.48 16.96
N ALA A 23 -9.35 -19.19 17.52
CA ALA A 23 -8.85 -20.47 17.00
C ALA A 23 -9.99 -21.51 16.82
N ALA A 24 -11.04 -21.45 17.63
CA ALA A 24 -12.22 -22.32 17.49
C ALA A 24 -12.96 -22.11 16.14
N PHE A 25 -12.79 -20.95 15.50
CA PHE A 25 -13.39 -20.63 14.20
C PHE A 25 -12.49 -21.00 13.01
N SER A 26 -11.29 -21.53 13.26
CA SER A 26 -10.36 -21.96 12.22
C SER A 26 -11.00 -22.89 11.18
N PRO A 27 -11.86 -23.87 11.51
CA PRO A 27 -12.50 -24.72 10.52
C PRO A 27 -13.38 -23.96 9.52
N TYR A 28 -14.04 -22.88 9.95
CA TYR A 28 -14.87 -22.06 9.06
C TYR A 28 -14.01 -21.29 8.05
N LEU A 29 -12.89 -20.72 8.50
CA LEU A 29 -11.94 -20.03 7.63
C LEU A 29 -11.28 -21.02 6.65
N SER A 30 -10.83 -22.16 7.15
CA SER A 30 -10.13 -23.18 6.37
C SER A 30 -11.02 -23.92 5.35
N ASN A 31 -12.35 -23.85 5.48
CA ASN A 31 -13.26 -24.39 4.47
C ASN A 31 -13.30 -23.54 3.19
N SER A 32 -13.20 -22.23 3.32
CA SER A 32 -13.30 -21.28 2.20
C SER A 32 -11.94 -20.76 1.70
N THR A 33 -10.91 -20.85 2.53
CA THR A 33 -9.57 -20.37 2.24
C THR A 33 -8.51 -21.42 2.55
N ARG A 34 -7.28 -21.17 2.11
CA ARG A 34 -6.09 -21.99 2.46
C ARG A 34 -5.46 -21.57 3.79
N LEU A 35 -6.11 -20.70 4.55
CA LEU A 35 -5.59 -20.19 5.81
C LEU A 35 -6.14 -20.96 7.00
N SER A 36 -5.30 -21.17 8.01
CA SER A 36 -5.69 -21.57 9.35
C SER A 36 -5.55 -20.37 10.30
N LEU A 37 -6.46 -20.34 11.27
CA LEU A 37 -6.45 -19.37 12.35
C LEU A 37 -5.84 -20.04 13.59
N ASP A 38 -4.57 -19.75 13.86
CA ASP A 38 -3.83 -20.44 14.91
C ASP A 38 -4.11 -19.84 16.29
N THR A 39 -4.08 -18.51 16.38
CA THR A 39 -4.35 -17.76 17.61
C THR A 39 -5.21 -16.54 17.31
N GLY A 40 -5.73 -15.94 18.36
CA GLY A 40 -6.48 -14.68 18.32
C GLY A 40 -7.52 -14.62 19.41
N GLU A 41 -7.69 -13.46 19.99
CA GLU A 41 -8.70 -13.15 21.00
C GLU A 41 -9.59 -12.02 20.50
N ALA A 42 -10.89 -12.27 20.40
CA ALA A 42 -11.87 -11.25 20.04
C ALA A 42 -12.57 -10.70 21.27
N SER A 43 -12.73 -9.40 21.30
CA SER A 43 -13.57 -8.71 22.28
C SER A 43 -14.56 -7.80 21.58
N LEU A 44 -15.79 -7.78 22.06
CA LEU A 44 -16.87 -6.98 21.53
C LEU A 44 -17.66 -6.38 22.68
N GLY A 45 -17.89 -5.08 22.69
CA GLY A 45 -18.66 -4.41 23.74
C GLY A 45 -19.52 -3.30 23.17
N GLY A 46 -20.81 -3.31 23.46
CA GLY A 46 -21.69 -2.29 22.92
C GLY A 46 -23.17 -2.59 23.12
N LYS A 47 -23.99 -1.85 22.43
CA LYS A 47 -25.45 -1.95 22.49
C LYS A 47 -26.00 -2.63 21.25
N LEU A 48 -26.79 -3.66 21.46
CA LEU A 48 -27.53 -4.37 20.44
C LEU A 48 -29.01 -3.98 20.53
N ALA A 49 -29.53 -3.34 19.51
CA ALA A 49 -30.94 -3.01 19.37
C ALA A 49 -31.59 -3.99 18.37
N LEU A 50 -32.68 -4.59 18.80
CA LEU A 50 -33.52 -5.48 18.00
C LEU A 50 -34.85 -4.78 17.72
N ASN A 51 -35.20 -4.62 16.45
CA ASN A 51 -36.45 -4.01 16.02
C ASN A 51 -37.51 -5.10 15.76
N SER A 52 -38.76 -4.85 16.19
CA SER A 52 -39.87 -5.72 15.80
C SER A 52 -40.10 -5.68 14.27
N ALA A 53 -40.85 -6.67 13.76
CA ALA A 53 -41.19 -6.72 12.33
C ALA A 53 -41.90 -5.42 11.85
N ALA A 54 -42.74 -4.79 12.68
CA ALA A 54 -43.41 -3.54 12.37
C ALA A 54 -42.43 -2.35 12.30
N THR A 55 -41.45 -2.29 13.19
CA THR A 55 -40.40 -1.24 13.18
C THR A 55 -39.40 -1.50 12.07
N ALA A 56 -39.00 -2.75 11.86
CA ALA A 56 -38.13 -3.15 10.75
C ALA A 56 -38.73 -2.85 9.38
N SER A 57 -40.05 -2.99 9.21
CA SER A 57 -40.77 -2.60 7.98
C SER A 57 -40.72 -1.09 7.71
N LYS A 58 -40.64 -0.25 8.76
CA LYS A 58 -40.55 1.21 8.61
C LYS A 58 -39.12 1.72 8.43
N THR A 59 -38.17 1.13 9.15
CA THR A 59 -36.77 1.57 9.16
C THR A 59 -35.89 0.81 8.15
N GLY A 60 -36.36 -0.35 7.69
CA GLY A 60 -35.55 -1.30 6.91
C GLY A 60 -34.51 -2.08 7.73
N GLU A 61 -34.41 -1.83 9.03
CA GLU A 61 -33.40 -2.40 9.91
C GLU A 61 -34.05 -3.35 10.93
N SER A 62 -33.61 -4.60 10.98
CA SER A 62 -34.05 -5.60 11.97
C SER A 62 -33.13 -5.67 13.18
N LEU A 63 -31.84 -5.41 12.99
CA LEU A 63 -30.83 -5.44 14.02
C LEU A 63 -29.85 -4.27 13.84
N ARG A 64 -29.49 -3.62 14.93
CA ARG A 64 -28.44 -2.61 14.99
C ARG A 64 -27.53 -2.89 16.18
N PHE A 65 -26.25 -3.01 15.93
CA PHE A 65 -25.21 -3.00 16.95
C PHE A 65 -24.39 -1.72 16.84
N ALA A 66 -24.06 -1.11 17.98
CA ALA A 66 -23.14 0.02 18.06
C ALA A 66 -22.23 -0.18 19.27
N GLY A 67 -20.90 -0.11 19.04
CA GLY A 67 -19.96 -0.35 20.12
C GLY A 67 -18.51 -0.42 19.65
N LYS A 68 -17.70 -1.09 20.45
CA LYS A 68 -16.27 -1.29 20.21
C LYS A 68 -15.98 -2.75 19.91
N ALA A 69 -14.97 -3.00 19.12
CA ALA A 69 -14.47 -4.33 18.82
C ALA A 69 -12.95 -4.33 18.82
N SER A 70 -12.34 -5.42 19.24
CA SER A 70 -10.92 -5.64 19.08
C SER A 70 -10.61 -7.12 18.83
N ILE A 71 -9.56 -7.36 18.06
CA ILE A 71 -8.95 -8.67 17.84
C ILE A 71 -7.49 -8.54 18.20
N ARG A 72 -7.02 -9.29 19.18
CA ARG A 72 -5.64 -9.27 19.66
C ARG A 72 -4.92 -10.57 19.34
N GLU A 73 -3.61 -10.46 19.16
CA GLU A 73 -2.70 -11.60 18.97
C GLU A 73 -3.15 -12.56 17.88
N LEU A 74 -3.74 -12.03 16.80
CA LEU A 74 -4.16 -12.86 15.69
C LEU A 74 -2.93 -13.39 14.94
N LYS A 75 -2.97 -14.69 14.62
CA LYS A 75 -2.00 -15.33 13.74
C LYS A 75 -2.72 -16.24 12.75
N LEU A 76 -2.41 -16.01 11.47
CA LEU A 76 -2.87 -16.79 10.32
C LEU A 76 -1.68 -17.52 9.70
N THR A 77 -1.87 -18.78 9.39
CA THR A 77 -0.88 -19.64 8.73
C THR A 77 -1.45 -20.19 7.43
N ASP A 78 -0.64 -20.23 6.38
CA ASP A 78 -0.99 -20.90 5.13
C ASP A 78 -0.89 -22.42 5.32
N GLN A 79 -1.99 -23.13 5.12
CA GLN A 79 -2.09 -24.58 5.32
C GLN A 79 -1.20 -25.37 4.35
N SER A 80 -0.92 -24.83 3.17
CA SER A 80 -0.12 -25.53 2.14
C SER A 80 1.37 -25.47 2.42
N THR A 81 1.86 -24.33 2.92
CA THR A 81 3.28 -24.08 3.18
C THR A 81 3.65 -24.20 4.65
N GLN A 82 2.66 -24.20 5.54
CA GLN A 82 2.83 -24.15 7.01
C GLN A 82 3.62 -22.92 7.46
N GLN A 83 3.65 -21.87 6.63
CA GLN A 83 4.32 -20.62 6.97
C GLN A 83 3.33 -19.60 7.49
N MET A 84 3.81 -18.66 8.31
CA MET A 84 3.02 -17.52 8.75
C MET A 84 2.58 -16.71 7.54
N PHE A 85 1.28 -16.44 7.43
CA PHE A 85 0.72 -15.62 6.38
C PHE A 85 0.55 -14.17 6.81
N ALA A 86 -0.09 -13.98 7.97
CA ALA A 86 -0.27 -12.66 8.57
C ALA A 86 -0.47 -12.78 10.09
N GLN A 87 -0.04 -11.77 10.82
CA GLN A 87 -0.32 -11.62 12.24
C GLN A 87 -0.40 -10.14 12.60
N TRP A 88 -1.03 -9.82 13.73
CA TRP A 88 -1.00 -8.48 14.33
C TRP A 88 -1.13 -8.54 15.84
N ALA A 89 -0.63 -7.51 16.51
CA ALA A 89 -0.77 -7.39 17.96
C ALA A 89 -2.21 -6.98 18.33
N GLU A 90 -2.73 -5.95 17.66
CA GLU A 90 -4.11 -5.50 17.88
C GLU A 90 -4.73 -4.94 16.60
N LEU A 91 -5.97 -5.33 16.35
CA LEU A 91 -6.89 -4.69 15.42
C LEU A 91 -8.09 -4.21 16.24
N SER A 92 -8.31 -2.90 16.33
CA SER A 92 -9.37 -2.37 17.18
C SER A 92 -10.10 -1.17 16.59
N SER A 93 -11.38 -1.06 16.95
CA SER A 93 -12.23 0.08 16.64
C SER A 93 -13.11 0.42 17.84
N GLN A 94 -13.29 1.71 18.09
CA GLN A 94 -14.19 2.20 19.14
C GLN A 94 -15.60 2.51 18.62
N ASP A 95 -15.78 2.56 17.29
CA ASP A 95 -16.99 3.06 16.61
C ASP A 95 -17.54 2.06 15.59
N LEU A 96 -17.57 0.77 15.96
CA LEU A 96 -18.19 -0.25 15.11
C LEU A 96 -19.71 -0.08 15.11
N LYS A 97 -20.29 0.05 13.93
CA LYS A 97 -21.73 -0.01 13.69
C LYS A 97 -22.04 -1.15 12.73
N LEU A 98 -22.96 -2.01 13.14
CA LEU A 98 -23.46 -3.09 12.30
C LEU A 98 -24.97 -2.97 12.21
N THR A 99 -25.50 -2.90 11.02
CA THR A 99 -26.94 -2.89 10.77
C THR A 99 -27.31 -4.03 9.83
N THR A 100 -28.37 -4.75 10.13
CA THR A 100 -28.93 -5.82 9.28
C THR A 100 -30.40 -5.59 9.07
N GLY A 101 -30.87 -5.81 7.87
CA GLY A 101 -32.28 -5.64 7.51
C GLY A 101 -32.58 -6.11 6.10
N ALA A 102 -33.71 -5.65 5.55
CA ALA A 102 -34.16 -6.00 4.21
C ALA A 102 -33.17 -5.63 3.10
N GLY A 103 -32.32 -4.59 3.34
CA GLY A 103 -31.29 -4.14 2.41
C GLY A 103 -29.94 -4.85 2.55
N GLY A 104 -29.85 -5.94 3.33
CA GLY A 104 -28.62 -6.66 3.63
C GLY A 104 -27.95 -6.21 4.92
N THR A 105 -26.70 -6.58 5.07
CA THR A 105 -25.85 -6.21 6.23
C THR A 105 -24.94 -5.06 5.88
N ARG A 106 -24.84 -4.07 6.77
CA ARG A 106 -23.91 -2.96 6.65
C ARG A 106 -23.00 -2.92 7.88
N VAL A 107 -21.71 -2.83 7.64
CA VAL A 107 -20.67 -2.68 8.66
C VAL A 107 -19.97 -1.34 8.43
N GLU A 108 -19.98 -0.48 9.43
CA GLU A 108 -19.36 0.84 9.39
C GLU A 108 -18.38 0.97 10.56
N LEU A 109 -17.19 1.45 10.27
CA LEU A 109 -16.11 1.72 11.22
C LEU A 109 -15.58 3.12 10.92
N ALA A 110 -15.64 4.02 11.89
CA ALA A 110 -15.06 5.35 11.72
C ALA A 110 -13.53 5.28 11.77
N ASP A 111 -13.01 4.57 12.77
CA ASP A 111 -11.58 4.38 12.99
C ASP A 111 -11.26 2.90 13.20
N LEU A 112 -10.21 2.44 12.55
CA LEU A 112 -9.64 1.11 12.73
C LEU A 112 -8.15 1.23 12.98
N LEU A 113 -7.67 0.87 14.17
CA LEU A 113 -6.26 0.77 14.49
C LEU A 113 -5.77 -0.63 14.14
N LEU A 114 -4.71 -0.72 13.36
CA LEU A 114 -3.97 -1.94 13.07
C LEU A 114 -2.55 -1.80 13.62
N ASP A 115 -2.32 -2.40 14.77
CA ASP A 115 -1.06 -2.31 15.49
C ASP A 115 -0.17 -3.52 15.22
N GLN A 116 1.08 -3.23 14.88
CA GLN A 116 2.13 -4.19 14.59
C GLN A 116 1.70 -5.32 13.62
N PRO A 117 1.08 -4.98 12.47
CA PRO A 117 0.81 -5.99 11.46
C PRO A 117 2.11 -6.57 10.93
N ARG A 118 2.15 -7.90 10.78
CA ARG A 118 3.24 -8.61 10.12
C ARG A 118 2.66 -9.48 9.03
N GLY A 119 3.36 -9.56 7.91
CA GLY A 119 2.92 -10.38 6.78
C GLY A 119 4.05 -10.75 5.86
N ASP A 120 3.96 -11.95 5.29
CA ASP A 120 4.91 -12.44 4.32
C ASP A 120 4.28 -12.40 2.92
N ILE A 121 4.93 -11.65 2.02
CA ILE A 121 4.62 -11.61 0.60
C ILE A 121 5.64 -12.50 -0.10
N VAL A 122 5.20 -13.64 -0.60
CA VAL A 122 6.09 -14.66 -1.15
C VAL A 122 5.74 -14.95 -2.61
N ILE A 123 6.74 -14.84 -3.48
CA ILE A 123 6.69 -15.42 -4.82
C ILE A 123 7.24 -16.84 -4.72
N GLY A 124 6.41 -17.82 -5.04
CA GLY A 124 6.77 -19.24 -5.03
C GLY A 124 7.80 -19.62 -6.10
N GLU A 125 8.31 -20.84 -6.06
CA GLU A 125 9.24 -21.36 -7.08
C GLU A 125 8.61 -21.41 -8.48
N ASP A 126 7.29 -21.55 -8.54
CA ASP A 126 6.47 -21.51 -9.77
C ASP A 126 6.16 -20.08 -10.26
N GLY A 127 6.66 -19.05 -9.57
CA GLY A 127 6.40 -17.65 -9.89
C GLY A 127 5.03 -17.14 -9.41
N SER A 128 4.25 -17.94 -8.72
CA SER A 128 2.95 -17.53 -8.19
C SER A 128 3.09 -16.72 -6.89
N LEU A 129 2.23 -15.73 -6.71
CA LEU A 129 2.20 -14.89 -5.51
C LEU A 129 1.26 -15.53 -4.46
N ASN A 130 1.73 -15.72 -3.23
CA ASN A 130 0.94 -16.32 -2.15
C ASN A 130 -0.39 -15.60 -1.90
N LEU A 131 -0.42 -14.27 -2.05
CA LEU A 131 -1.64 -13.47 -1.89
C LEU A 131 -2.76 -13.83 -2.88
N THR A 132 -2.40 -14.30 -4.09
CA THR A 132 -3.39 -14.68 -5.12
C THR A 132 -3.97 -16.07 -4.90
N GLN A 133 -3.34 -16.87 -4.03
CA GLN A 133 -3.71 -18.26 -3.79
C GLN A 133 -4.52 -18.48 -2.51
N ILE A 134 -4.99 -17.43 -1.85
CA ILE A 134 -5.70 -17.51 -0.56
C ILE A 134 -7.03 -18.27 -0.69
N GLY A 135 -7.78 -18.06 -1.79
CA GLY A 135 -9.04 -18.75 -2.06
C GLY A 135 -8.81 -20.22 -2.39
N LYS A 136 -9.58 -21.14 -1.81
CA LYS A 136 -9.62 -22.51 -2.30
C LYS A 136 -10.23 -22.50 -3.71
N VAL A 137 -9.54 -23.12 -4.67
CA VAL A 137 -10.07 -23.40 -6.00
C VAL A 137 -11.24 -24.37 -5.85
N GLY A 138 -12.45 -23.84 -5.75
CA GLY A 138 -13.64 -24.63 -5.48
C GLY A 138 -14.96 -23.87 -5.67
N ALA A 139 -14.92 -22.55 -5.91
CA ALA A 139 -16.07 -21.85 -6.47
C ALA A 139 -15.93 -21.90 -8.00
N PRO A 140 -16.90 -22.42 -8.76
CA PRO A 140 -16.78 -22.48 -10.20
C PRO A 140 -16.75 -21.06 -10.76
N ALA A 141 -15.56 -20.59 -11.12
CA ALA A 141 -15.46 -19.55 -12.12
C ALA A 141 -16.10 -20.11 -13.37
N THR A 142 -17.16 -19.52 -13.81
CA THR A 142 -17.87 -19.86 -15.05
C THR A 142 -16.83 -19.92 -16.18
N PRO A 143 -16.54 -21.07 -16.79
CA PRO A 143 -15.60 -21.11 -17.90
C PRO A 143 -16.29 -20.44 -19.09
N ALA A 144 -15.65 -19.41 -19.62
CA ALA A 144 -15.95 -18.96 -20.96
C ALA A 144 -15.70 -20.14 -21.92
N THR A 145 -16.78 -20.58 -22.48
CA THR A 145 -16.93 -21.63 -23.46
C THR A 145 -15.96 -21.47 -24.61
N THR A 146 -15.19 -22.49 -24.92
CA THR A 146 -14.81 -22.75 -26.31
C THR A 146 -14.97 -24.21 -26.63
N ALA A 147 -15.72 -24.37 -27.65
CA ALA A 147 -16.38 -25.51 -28.19
C ALA A 147 -15.47 -26.56 -28.86
N LEU A 148 -16.18 -27.63 -29.21
CA LEU A 148 -16.00 -28.60 -30.28
C LEU A 148 -15.29 -29.91 -29.91
N SER A 149 -16.10 -30.93 -29.63
CA SER A 149 -16.02 -32.17 -30.41
C SER A 149 -17.23 -33.06 -30.13
N SER A 150 -17.99 -33.27 -31.17
CA SER A 150 -18.81 -34.40 -31.64
C SER A 150 -19.13 -35.60 -30.72
N ALA A 151 -20.40 -35.91 -30.74
CA ALA A 151 -21.22 -36.98 -30.20
C ALA A 151 -20.75 -38.44 -30.53
N PRO A 152 -21.38 -39.52 -30.00
CA PRO A 152 -22.77 -39.82 -30.25
C PRO A 152 -23.60 -40.39 -29.07
N ALA A 153 -24.90 -40.47 -29.31
CA ALA A 153 -26.00 -40.87 -28.48
C ALA A 153 -25.99 -42.31 -27.95
N ALA A 154 -26.56 -42.52 -26.77
CA ALA A 154 -27.26 -43.75 -26.40
C ALA A 154 -28.24 -43.57 -25.24
N VAL A 155 -29.50 -43.73 -25.58
CA VAL A 155 -30.62 -44.46 -24.95
C VAL A 155 -31.10 -44.08 -23.56
N ALA A 156 -32.41 -43.72 -23.54
CA ALA A 156 -33.29 -43.45 -22.45
C ALA A 156 -33.61 -44.66 -21.57
N GLY A 157 -33.76 -44.47 -20.26
CA GLY A 157 -34.40 -45.34 -19.29
C GLY A 157 -35.19 -44.52 -18.25
N PRO A 158 -36.26 -45.05 -17.64
CA PRO A 158 -37.43 -44.28 -17.21
C PRO A 158 -37.34 -43.59 -15.84
N ALA A 159 -38.16 -42.58 -15.70
CA ALA A 159 -38.31 -41.66 -14.57
C ALA A 159 -38.66 -42.34 -13.24
N ALA A 160 -38.06 -41.86 -12.14
CA ALA A 160 -38.54 -42.03 -10.77
C ALA A 160 -38.85 -40.63 -10.16
N PRO A 161 -39.76 -40.55 -9.17
CA PRO A 161 -40.54 -39.34 -8.89
C PRO A 161 -39.75 -38.23 -8.18
N ALA A 162 -40.16 -37.01 -8.48
CA ALA A 162 -39.68 -35.77 -7.92
C ALA A 162 -39.82 -35.72 -6.40
N THR A 163 -38.69 -35.70 -5.67
CA THR A 163 -38.63 -35.21 -4.32
C THR A 163 -38.41 -33.70 -4.38
N THR A 164 -39.27 -33.01 -3.67
CA THR A 164 -39.34 -31.56 -3.49
C THR A 164 -37.96 -30.93 -3.35
N ALA A 165 -37.64 -30.08 -4.29
CA ALA A 165 -36.49 -29.20 -4.24
C ALA A 165 -36.55 -28.35 -2.95
N SER A 166 -35.59 -28.58 -2.08
CA SER A 166 -35.24 -27.62 -1.04
C SER A 166 -34.85 -26.33 -1.75
N SER A 167 -35.59 -25.27 -1.46
CA SER A 167 -35.29 -23.92 -1.94
C SER A 167 -33.82 -23.60 -1.71
N ALA A 168 -33.10 -23.29 -2.79
CA ALA A 168 -31.80 -22.69 -2.74
C ALA A 168 -31.83 -21.47 -1.79
N PRO A 169 -30.75 -21.21 -1.01
CA PRO A 169 -30.70 -20.01 -0.20
C PRO A 169 -30.89 -18.81 -1.14
N GLY A 170 -32.00 -18.08 -0.93
CA GLY A 170 -32.30 -16.88 -1.69
C GLY A 170 -31.10 -15.93 -1.64
N ASP A 171 -30.88 -15.20 -2.74
CA ASP A 171 -29.87 -14.15 -2.89
C ASP A 171 -29.82 -13.26 -1.64
N ALA A 172 -28.93 -13.59 -0.70
CA ALA A 172 -28.70 -12.75 0.46
C ALA A 172 -28.07 -11.45 -0.07
N ALA A 173 -28.74 -10.31 0.17
CA ALA A 173 -28.25 -9.02 -0.25
C ALA A 173 -26.78 -8.84 0.23
N PRO A 174 -25.89 -8.34 -0.63
CA PRO A 174 -24.46 -8.30 -0.34
C PRO A 174 -24.15 -7.45 0.91
N THR A 175 -23.22 -7.91 1.71
CA THR A 175 -22.73 -7.16 2.88
C THR A 175 -21.98 -5.93 2.39
N LYS A 176 -22.40 -4.74 2.85
CA LYS A 176 -21.70 -3.48 2.60
C LYS A 176 -20.78 -3.16 3.75
N VAL A 177 -19.53 -2.88 3.44
CA VAL A 177 -18.50 -2.51 4.43
C VAL A 177 -18.01 -1.10 4.12
N LYS A 178 -17.89 -0.28 5.15
CA LYS A 178 -17.33 1.07 5.09
C LYS A 178 -16.39 1.27 6.27
N ILE A 179 -15.15 1.65 5.99
CA ILE A 179 -14.15 2.03 6.99
C ILE A 179 -13.64 3.40 6.61
N ASP A 180 -13.92 4.39 7.45
CA ASP A 180 -13.54 5.76 7.13
C ASP A 180 -12.03 5.93 7.22
N ARG A 181 -11.37 5.36 8.24
CA ARG A 181 -9.93 5.47 8.43
C ARG A 181 -9.34 4.19 9.03
N VAL A 182 -8.24 3.71 8.45
CA VAL A 182 -7.36 2.68 9.03
C VAL A 182 -6.03 3.31 9.35
N GLN A 183 -5.63 3.27 10.61
CA GLN A 183 -4.30 3.66 11.06
C GLN A 183 -3.43 2.44 11.23
N VAL A 184 -2.31 2.40 10.52
CA VAL A 184 -1.29 1.35 10.63
C VAL A 184 -0.13 1.86 11.48
N THR A 185 0.33 1.08 12.45
CA THR A 185 1.47 1.42 13.31
C THR A 185 2.41 0.23 13.47
N GLY A 186 3.71 0.47 13.32
CA GLY A 186 4.75 -0.53 13.61
C GLY A 186 4.70 -1.79 12.77
N GLY A 187 4.20 -1.71 11.55
CA GLY A 187 4.06 -2.85 10.65
C GLY A 187 5.40 -3.42 10.18
N ASP A 188 5.39 -4.69 9.81
CA ASP A 188 6.56 -5.46 9.39
C ASP A 188 6.17 -6.38 8.23
N VAL A 189 6.61 -6.06 7.03
CA VAL A 189 6.33 -6.82 5.82
C VAL A 189 7.61 -7.46 5.31
N HIS A 190 7.62 -8.77 5.22
CA HIS A 190 8.70 -9.53 4.65
C HIS A 190 8.35 -9.94 3.21
N PHE A 191 9.20 -9.58 2.26
CA PHE A 191 9.07 -10.00 0.88
C PHE A 191 10.14 -11.02 0.54
N ALA A 192 9.74 -12.13 -0.07
CA ALA A 192 10.65 -13.17 -0.56
C ALA A 192 10.30 -13.60 -1.97
N ASP A 193 11.33 -13.83 -2.80
CA ASP A 193 11.19 -14.44 -4.12
C ASP A 193 11.98 -15.76 -4.15
N LEU A 194 11.24 -16.87 -4.06
CA LEU A 194 11.79 -18.22 -4.03
C LEU A 194 12.07 -18.77 -5.44
N SER A 195 11.63 -18.07 -6.50
CA SER A 195 11.90 -18.46 -7.89
C SER A 195 13.34 -18.19 -8.32
N LEU A 196 14.09 -17.49 -7.48
CA LEU A 196 15.49 -17.12 -7.72
C LEU A 196 16.47 -18.09 -7.05
N ARG A 197 17.68 -18.17 -7.58
CA ARG A 197 18.81 -18.92 -7.00
C ARG A 197 20.07 -18.05 -7.01
N PRO A 198 20.60 -17.60 -5.84
CA PRO A 198 20.00 -17.73 -4.49
C PRO A 198 18.66 -16.99 -4.37
N GLN A 199 17.86 -17.33 -3.37
CA GLN A 199 16.59 -16.69 -3.11
C GLN A 199 16.79 -15.21 -2.75
N PHE A 200 15.81 -14.38 -3.12
CA PHE A 200 15.78 -12.98 -2.71
C PHE A 200 14.86 -12.79 -1.49
N GLY A 201 15.28 -11.92 -0.59
CA GLY A 201 14.44 -11.48 0.52
C GLY A 201 14.77 -10.05 0.92
N THR A 202 13.76 -9.31 1.32
CA THR A 202 13.87 -7.95 1.88
C THR A 202 12.76 -7.72 2.90
N ARG A 203 12.95 -6.78 3.79
CA ARG A 203 12.03 -6.48 4.87
C ARG A 203 11.69 -4.99 4.90
N VAL A 204 10.39 -4.68 4.99
CA VAL A 204 9.91 -3.34 5.29
C VAL A 204 9.45 -3.33 6.74
N SER A 205 10.18 -2.67 7.60
CA SER A 205 9.90 -2.53 9.04
C SER A 205 9.38 -1.14 9.38
N ASP A 206 8.83 -0.99 10.59
CA ASP A 206 8.28 0.27 11.11
C ASP A 206 7.23 0.90 10.18
N LEU A 207 6.51 0.04 9.41
CA LEU A 207 5.49 0.50 8.47
C LEU A 207 4.37 1.19 9.22
N SER A 208 4.13 2.46 8.90
CA SER A 208 3.14 3.30 9.57
C SER A 208 2.45 4.21 8.56
N GLY A 209 1.22 4.63 8.87
CA GLY A 209 0.48 5.57 8.05
C GLY A 209 -1.02 5.36 8.10
N LEU A 210 -1.70 5.87 7.07
CA LEU A 210 -3.16 5.88 6.99
C LEU A 210 -3.68 5.32 5.69
N ILE A 211 -4.84 4.66 5.77
CA ILE A 211 -5.68 4.33 4.62
C ILE A 211 -7.08 4.87 4.92
N VAL A 212 -7.65 5.66 4.02
CA VAL A 212 -8.89 6.38 4.25
C VAL A 212 -9.90 6.09 3.14
N GLY A 213 -11.17 5.96 3.53
CA GLY A 213 -12.27 5.81 2.56
C GLY A 213 -12.41 4.41 1.98
N ILE A 214 -12.04 3.36 2.74
CA ILE A 214 -12.27 1.98 2.32
C ILE A 214 -13.77 1.69 2.32
N SER A 215 -14.30 1.25 1.17
CA SER A 215 -15.69 0.81 1.06
C SER A 215 -15.84 -0.31 0.03
N SER A 216 -16.82 -1.17 0.26
CA SER A 216 -17.22 -2.20 -0.71
C SER A 216 -18.04 -1.64 -1.89
N GLU A 217 -18.36 -0.35 -1.90
CA GLU A 217 -19.06 0.28 -3.01
C GLU A 217 -18.13 0.44 -4.22
N ALA A 218 -18.60 0.10 -5.42
CA ALA A 218 -17.79 0.11 -6.64
C ALA A 218 -17.22 1.50 -7.01
N SER A 219 -17.91 2.57 -6.63
CA SER A 219 -17.49 3.96 -6.86
C SER A 219 -16.46 4.45 -5.83
N SER A 220 -16.25 3.70 -4.74
CA SER A 220 -15.37 4.10 -3.66
C SER A 220 -13.92 4.22 -4.12
N ARG A 221 -13.22 5.18 -3.54
CA ARG A 221 -11.79 5.41 -3.72
C ARG A 221 -11.17 5.52 -2.33
N ALA A 222 -10.27 4.62 -2.01
CA ALA A 222 -9.48 4.68 -0.79
C ALA A 222 -8.17 5.39 -1.06
N GLU A 223 -7.81 6.30 -0.19
CA GLU A 223 -6.53 6.98 -0.19
C GLU A 223 -5.55 6.23 0.71
N VAL A 224 -4.34 6.00 0.23
CA VAL A 224 -3.28 5.28 0.93
C VAL A 224 -2.10 6.21 1.14
N SER A 225 -1.55 6.25 2.34
CA SER A 225 -0.31 6.93 2.67
C SER A 225 0.43 6.15 3.73
N LEU A 226 1.48 5.41 3.32
CA LEU A 226 2.27 4.54 4.18
C LEU A 226 3.76 4.86 4.01
N GLU A 227 4.50 4.75 5.10
CA GLU A 227 5.96 4.89 5.14
C GLU A 227 6.57 3.80 6.02
N GLY A 228 7.74 3.28 5.63
CA GLY A 228 8.47 2.27 6.38
C GLY A 228 9.95 2.27 6.01
N LYS A 229 10.75 1.51 6.75
CA LYS A 229 12.17 1.29 6.49
C LYS A 229 12.38 0.02 5.70
N VAL A 230 13.24 0.05 4.71
CA VAL A 230 13.66 -1.15 3.96
C VAL A 230 15.01 -1.59 4.47
N ASP A 231 15.10 -2.82 4.93
CA ASP A 231 16.29 -3.37 5.57
C ASP A 231 16.82 -2.44 6.67
N GLU A 232 18.11 -2.08 6.65
CA GLU A 232 18.74 -1.28 7.71
C GLU A 232 18.59 0.23 7.50
N PHE A 233 18.81 0.70 6.26
CA PHE A 233 18.94 2.14 5.94
C PHE A 233 18.07 2.61 4.77
N GLY A 234 17.31 1.73 4.16
CA GLY A 234 16.39 2.09 3.09
C GLY A 234 15.13 2.76 3.61
N LEU A 235 14.45 3.49 2.73
CA LEU A 235 13.17 4.10 2.98
C LEU A 235 12.18 3.63 1.92
N ALA A 236 10.97 3.29 2.34
CA ALA A 236 9.84 3.02 1.45
C ALA A 236 8.68 3.95 1.78
N ARG A 237 8.06 4.54 0.75
CA ARG A 237 6.81 5.30 0.85
C ARG A 237 5.85 4.80 -0.20
N LEU A 238 4.59 4.69 0.17
CA LEU A 238 3.48 4.38 -0.75
C LEU A 238 2.38 5.40 -0.54
N SER A 239 1.94 6.05 -1.60
CA SER A 239 0.84 7.02 -1.54
C SER A 239 -0.02 6.95 -2.79
N GLY A 240 -1.27 7.39 -2.69
CA GLY A 240 -2.16 7.48 -3.83
C GLY A 240 -3.56 6.96 -3.53
N THR A 241 -4.25 6.55 -4.57
CA THR A 241 -5.68 6.20 -4.49
C THR A 241 -5.94 4.88 -5.21
N VAL A 242 -6.76 4.04 -4.60
CA VAL A 242 -7.18 2.75 -5.16
C VAL A 242 -8.68 2.53 -4.99
N ALA A 243 -9.32 1.85 -5.91
CA ALA A 243 -10.70 1.38 -5.72
C ALA A 243 -10.69 0.07 -4.92
N PRO A 244 -11.12 0.05 -3.64
CA PRO A 244 -11.01 -1.16 -2.82
C PRO A 244 -11.79 -2.36 -3.36
N ALA A 245 -12.97 -2.09 -3.92
CA ALA A 245 -13.81 -3.13 -4.51
C ALA A 245 -13.32 -3.65 -5.88
N SER A 246 -12.48 -2.87 -6.58
CA SER A 246 -11.99 -3.23 -7.92
C SER A 246 -10.71 -2.45 -8.27
N ALA A 247 -9.57 -2.84 -7.71
CA ALA A 247 -8.29 -2.22 -7.98
C ALA A 247 -7.90 -2.26 -9.47
N ALA A 248 -8.35 -3.28 -10.20
CA ALA A 248 -8.16 -3.40 -11.64
C ALA A 248 -8.96 -2.37 -12.46
N GLN A 249 -10.01 -1.77 -11.90
CA GLN A 249 -10.78 -0.70 -12.56
C GLN A 249 -10.17 0.67 -12.31
N TYR A 250 -9.61 0.87 -11.11
CA TYR A 250 -8.96 2.13 -10.76
C TYR A 250 -7.87 1.93 -9.71
N THR A 251 -6.66 2.34 -10.05
CA THR A 251 -5.51 2.47 -9.17
C THR A 251 -4.68 3.66 -9.64
N ASP A 252 -4.27 4.54 -8.76
CA ASP A 252 -3.29 5.61 -8.99
C ASP A 252 -2.36 5.64 -7.78
N LEU A 253 -1.25 4.93 -7.86
CA LEU A 253 -0.31 4.75 -6.75
C LEU A 253 1.08 5.24 -7.13
N LYS A 254 1.73 5.87 -6.15
CA LYS A 254 3.13 6.24 -6.19
C LYS A 254 3.87 5.49 -5.09
N ALA A 255 4.94 4.81 -5.46
CA ALA A 255 5.85 4.19 -4.51
C ALA A 255 7.25 4.78 -4.67
N SER A 256 7.88 5.13 -3.57
CA SER A 256 9.24 5.66 -3.54
C SER A 256 10.09 4.78 -2.63
N PHE A 257 11.24 4.36 -3.15
CA PHE A 257 12.25 3.63 -2.40
C PHE A 257 13.56 4.39 -2.51
N ARG A 258 14.25 4.59 -1.38
CA ARG A 258 15.52 5.30 -1.36
C ARG A 258 16.59 4.51 -0.64
N ASN A 259 17.81 4.62 -1.11
CA ASN A 259 19.00 4.06 -0.48
C ASN A 259 18.97 2.53 -0.30
N LEU A 260 18.39 1.81 -1.24
CA LEU A 260 18.40 0.34 -1.24
C LEU A 260 19.80 -0.18 -1.55
N GLU A 261 20.25 -1.20 -0.81
CA GLU A 261 21.50 -1.90 -1.10
C GLU A 261 21.36 -2.76 -2.35
N MET A 262 22.05 -2.39 -3.42
CA MET A 262 21.97 -3.15 -4.67
C MET A 262 22.58 -4.56 -4.58
N ARG A 263 23.50 -4.79 -3.65
CA ARG A 263 24.07 -6.13 -3.40
C ARG A 263 22.99 -7.15 -3.09
N ASN A 264 21.94 -6.74 -2.37
CA ASN A 264 20.79 -7.60 -2.05
C ASN A 264 20.02 -8.05 -3.30
N LEU A 265 20.12 -7.29 -4.41
CA LEU A 265 19.49 -7.61 -5.69
C LEU A 265 20.33 -8.58 -6.56
N THR A 266 21.44 -9.09 -6.04
CA THR A 266 22.29 -10.08 -6.74
C THR A 266 21.52 -11.31 -7.26
N PRO A 267 20.50 -11.87 -6.57
CA PRO A 267 19.70 -12.95 -7.12
C PRO A 267 19.05 -12.61 -8.47
N TYR A 268 18.52 -11.40 -8.61
CA TYR A 268 17.93 -10.92 -9.86
C TYR A 268 19.00 -10.67 -10.94
N SER A 269 20.07 -9.95 -10.59
CA SER A 269 21.13 -9.67 -11.56
C SER A 269 21.87 -10.93 -12.00
N GLY A 270 22.06 -11.90 -11.10
CA GLY A 270 22.62 -13.20 -11.42
C GLY A 270 21.77 -13.96 -12.43
N LYS A 271 20.46 -14.07 -12.19
CA LYS A 271 19.53 -14.75 -13.07
C LYS A 271 19.42 -14.08 -14.45
N PHE A 272 19.17 -12.79 -14.49
CA PHE A 272 18.79 -12.09 -15.72
C PHE A 272 19.93 -11.38 -16.44
N ALA A 273 20.95 -10.95 -15.69
CA ALA A 273 22.11 -10.23 -16.23
C ALA A 273 23.42 -11.07 -16.21
N GLY A 274 23.41 -12.24 -15.59
CA GLY A 274 24.58 -13.12 -15.50
C GLY A 274 25.76 -12.52 -14.71
N ARG A 275 25.48 -11.59 -13.77
CA ARG A 275 26.50 -10.89 -12.99
C ARG A 275 26.04 -10.70 -11.55
N LYS A 276 26.95 -10.87 -10.59
CA LYS A 276 26.72 -10.41 -9.21
C LYS A 276 26.78 -8.88 -9.16
N ILE A 277 26.17 -8.30 -8.14
CA ILE A 277 26.36 -6.88 -7.80
C ILE A 277 27.31 -6.81 -6.59
N GLU A 278 28.42 -6.12 -6.75
CA GLU A 278 29.40 -5.92 -5.68
C GLU A 278 28.99 -4.78 -4.78
N SER A 279 28.56 -3.65 -5.36
CA SER A 279 28.11 -2.46 -4.62
C SER A 279 27.20 -1.58 -5.47
N GLY A 280 26.56 -0.64 -4.81
CA GLY A 280 25.69 0.38 -5.39
C GLY A 280 24.50 0.66 -4.50
N LYS A 281 23.94 1.85 -4.64
CA LYS A 281 22.71 2.26 -3.98
C LYS A 281 21.63 2.50 -5.04
N LEU A 282 20.42 2.03 -4.75
CA LEU A 282 19.28 2.14 -5.65
C LEU A 282 18.21 3.03 -5.02
N SER A 283 17.73 3.99 -5.79
CA SER A 283 16.52 4.76 -5.50
C SER A 283 15.51 4.59 -6.62
N LEU A 284 14.26 4.39 -6.28
CA LEU A 284 13.15 4.15 -7.21
C LEU A 284 12.00 5.11 -6.92
N GLU A 285 11.49 5.74 -7.95
CA GLU A 285 10.24 6.46 -7.95
C GLU A 285 9.31 5.78 -8.97
N LEU A 286 8.22 5.21 -8.50
CA LEU A 286 7.32 4.36 -9.27
C LEU A 286 5.93 5.00 -9.27
N GLU A 287 5.39 5.32 -10.43
CA GLU A 287 4.01 5.78 -10.58
C GLU A 287 3.23 4.78 -11.41
N TYR A 288 2.16 4.22 -10.86
CA TYR A 288 1.33 3.23 -11.53
C TYR A 288 -0.12 3.65 -11.54
N LYS A 289 -0.66 3.77 -12.75
CA LYS A 289 -2.08 4.07 -12.99
C LYS A 289 -2.73 2.90 -13.71
N VAL A 290 -3.80 2.39 -13.12
CA VAL A 290 -4.69 1.43 -13.76
C VAL A 290 -6.04 2.11 -13.95
N LEU A 291 -6.51 2.12 -15.17
CA LEU A 291 -7.84 2.59 -15.54
C LEU A 291 -8.46 1.58 -16.48
N GLU A 292 -9.64 1.07 -16.12
CA GLU A 292 -10.35 0.08 -16.93
C GLU A 292 -9.45 -1.07 -17.39
N ARG A 293 -8.73 -1.66 -16.42
CA ARG A 293 -7.79 -2.78 -16.62
C ARG A 293 -6.59 -2.49 -17.51
N LYS A 294 -6.38 -1.23 -17.90
CA LYS A 294 -5.18 -0.78 -18.63
C LYS A 294 -4.19 -0.17 -17.65
N LEU A 295 -2.98 -0.71 -17.65
CA LEU A 295 -1.87 -0.22 -16.83
C LEU A 295 -1.02 0.76 -17.61
N LYS A 296 -0.71 1.89 -16.98
CA LYS A 296 0.35 2.81 -17.37
C LYS A 296 1.24 3.04 -16.16
N GLY A 297 2.54 2.84 -16.33
CA GLY A 297 3.53 3.03 -15.28
C GLY A 297 4.67 3.91 -15.76
N GLU A 298 5.21 4.71 -14.85
CA GLU A 298 6.44 5.48 -15.03
C GLU A 298 7.38 5.08 -13.88
N ASN A 299 8.59 4.65 -14.23
CA ASN A 299 9.59 4.23 -13.27
C ASN A 299 10.82 5.10 -13.45
N GLN A 300 11.18 5.86 -12.43
CA GLN A 300 12.46 6.57 -12.34
C GLN A 300 13.40 5.72 -11.48
N ILE A 301 14.52 5.33 -12.04
CA ILE A 301 15.51 4.45 -11.40
C ILE A 301 16.81 5.24 -11.32
N VAL A 302 17.25 5.53 -10.10
CA VAL A 302 18.53 6.18 -9.86
C VAL A 302 19.45 5.19 -9.17
N ILE A 303 20.61 4.94 -9.75
CA ILE A 303 21.60 4.01 -9.20
C ILE A 303 22.92 4.78 -9.00
N ASP A 304 23.40 4.78 -7.76
CA ASP A 304 24.65 5.41 -7.38
C ASP A 304 25.77 4.37 -7.28
N ASN A 305 26.89 4.64 -7.95
CA ASN A 305 28.14 3.89 -7.85
C ASN A 305 27.98 2.37 -8.04
N LEU A 306 27.25 1.95 -9.06
CA LEU A 306 27.06 0.54 -9.41
C LEU A 306 28.38 -0.11 -9.81
N LYS A 307 28.74 -1.18 -9.09
CA LYS A 307 29.85 -2.07 -9.45
C LYS A 307 29.34 -3.49 -9.61
N LEU A 308 29.62 -4.08 -10.77
CA LEU A 308 29.36 -5.48 -11.03
C LEU A 308 30.53 -6.34 -10.55
N GLY A 309 30.20 -7.45 -9.93
CA GLY A 309 31.13 -8.46 -9.49
C GLY A 309 31.33 -9.57 -10.54
N GLU A 310 31.54 -10.79 -10.07
CA GLU A 310 31.80 -11.97 -10.87
C GLU A 310 30.65 -12.33 -11.81
N ARG A 311 30.99 -13.01 -12.89
CA ARG A 311 29.99 -13.62 -13.78
C ARG A 311 29.33 -14.82 -13.11
N VAL A 312 28.04 -14.97 -13.37
CA VAL A 312 27.22 -16.09 -12.93
C VAL A 312 26.65 -16.77 -14.18
N GLU A 313 26.80 -18.08 -14.26
CA GLU A 313 26.15 -18.85 -15.34
C GLU A 313 24.65 -18.88 -15.11
N SER A 314 23.88 -18.39 -16.08
CA SER A 314 22.43 -18.43 -16.07
C SER A 314 21.89 -18.60 -17.48
N LYS A 315 20.92 -19.51 -17.63
CA LYS A 315 20.26 -19.77 -18.93
C LYS A 315 19.35 -18.59 -19.34
N ASP A 316 18.90 -17.82 -18.36
CA ASP A 316 18.00 -16.69 -18.57
C ASP A 316 18.77 -15.37 -18.77
N ALA A 317 20.11 -15.41 -18.62
CA ALA A 317 20.92 -14.19 -18.72
C ALA A 317 21.00 -13.69 -20.16
N THR A 318 20.76 -12.39 -20.31
CA THR A 318 20.92 -11.70 -21.59
C THR A 318 22.41 -11.47 -21.85
N SER A 319 22.93 -11.89 -23.01
CA SER A 319 24.33 -11.67 -23.40
C SER A 319 24.57 -10.22 -23.84
N LEU A 320 24.45 -9.27 -22.92
CA LEU A 320 24.72 -7.87 -23.16
C LEU A 320 26.07 -7.46 -22.56
N PRO A 321 26.83 -6.55 -23.19
CA PRO A 321 28.06 -5.98 -22.62
C PRO A 321 27.70 -4.97 -21.52
N LEU A 322 27.35 -5.48 -20.33
CA LEU A 322 26.84 -4.68 -19.22
C LEU A 322 27.85 -3.63 -18.72
N ASP A 323 29.14 -3.97 -18.73
CA ASP A 323 30.18 -3.01 -18.32
C ASP A 323 30.22 -1.80 -19.25
N LEU A 324 30.01 -2.01 -20.56
CA LEU A 324 29.87 -0.94 -21.53
C LEU A 324 28.57 -0.15 -21.31
N ALA A 325 27.45 -0.83 -21.05
CA ALA A 325 26.17 -0.18 -20.80
C ALA A 325 26.24 0.71 -19.55
N ILE A 326 26.85 0.24 -18.48
CA ILE A 326 27.05 1.02 -17.25
C ILE A 326 27.93 2.25 -17.53
N ALA A 327 29.04 2.07 -18.24
CA ALA A 327 29.92 3.19 -18.59
C ALA A 327 29.22 4.27 -19.45
N LEU A 328 28.30 3.85 -20.31
CA LEU A 328 27.51 4.76 -21.14
C LEU A 328 26.38 5.46 -20.39
N LEU A 329 25.81 4.81 -19.36
CA LEU A 329 24.69 5.33 -18.59
C LEU A 329 25.13 6.18 -17.41
N SER A 330 26.32 5.91 -16.87
CA SER A 330 26.85 6.66 -15.73
C SER A 330 27.26 8.07 -16.14
N ASP A 331 26.84 9.05 -15.37
CA ASP A 331 27.35 10.41 -15.49
C ASP A 331 28.77 10.55 -14.92
N SER A 332 29.31 11.77 -14.89
CA SER A 332 30.63 12.08 -14.36
C SER A 332 30.79 11.80 -12.85
N LYS A 333 29.66 11.59 -12.15
CA LYS A 333 29.61 11.26 -10.72
C LYS A 333 29.36 9.77 -10.45
N GLY A 334 29.24 8.96 -11.50
CA GLY A 334 28.93 7.53 -11.39
C GLY A 334 27.45 7.24 -11.15
N VAL A 335 26.57 8.23 -11.36
CA VAL A 335 25.12 8.10 -11.21
C VAL A 335 24.51 7.66 -12.54
N ILE A 336 23.67 6.64 -12.47
CA ILE A 336 22.81 6.18 -13.56
C ILE A 336 21.39 6.61 -13.25
N ASP A 337 20.80 7.40 -14.13
CA ASP A 337 19.43 7.91 -13.98
C ASP A 337 18.58 7.49 -15.19
N LEU A 338 17.59 6.66 -14.97
CA LEU A 338 16.80 6.00 -16.01
C LEU A 338 15.31 6.18 -15.79
N GLY A 339 14.63 6.78 -16.78
CA GLY A 339 13.18 6.76 -16.90
C GLY A 339 12.71 5.54 -17.70
N LEU A 340 11.90 4.65 -17.11
CA LEU A 340 11.38 3.46 -17.76
C LEU A 340 9.85 3.47 -17.77
N PRO A 341 9.21 3.96 -18.84
CA PRO A 341 7.76 3.85 -18.99
C PRO A 341 7.38 2.40 -19.28
N VAL A 342 6.30 1.93 -18.64
CA VAL A 342 5.71 0.61 -18.88
C VAL A 342 4.22 0.75 -19.18
N GLN A 343 3.70 -0.07 -20.07
CA GLN A 343 2.28 -0.11 -20.42
C GLN A 343 1.85 -1.56 -20.67
N GLY A 344 0.65 -1.90 -20.22
CA GLY A 344 0.11 -3.24 -20.39
C GLY A 344 -1.40 -3.29 -20.20
N SER A 345 -1.97 -4.45 -20.46
CA SER A 345 -3.37 -4.75 -20.19
C SER A 345 -3.46 -5.90 -19.17
N LEU A 346 -4.25 -5.71 -18.13
CA LEU A 346 -4.54 -6.76 -17.15
C LEU A 346 -5.45 -7.86 -17.72
N ASP A 347 -5.95 -7.69 -18.94
CA ASP A 347 -6.73 -8.69 -19.67
C ASP A 347 -5.85 -9.64 -20.48
N ASP A 348 -4.54 -9.31 -20.62
CA ASP A 348 -3.59 -10.17 -21.32
C ASP A 348 -3.24 -11.38 -20.44
N PRO A 349 -3.51 -12.62 -20.88
CA PRO A 349 -3.15 -13.81 -20.11
C PRO A 349 -1.64 -13.97 -19.85
N GLN A 350 -0.80 -13.31 -20.65
CA GLN A 350 0.66 -13.31 -20.49
C GLN A 350 1.16 -12.08 -19.71
N PHE A 351 0.23 -11.29 -19.16
CA PHE A 351 0.59 -10.11 -18.40
C PHE A 351 1.44 -10.47 -17.18
N SER A 352 2.63 -9.90 -17.13
CA SER A 352 3.55 -9.99 -15.99
C SER A 352 4.24 -8.64 -15.79
N MET A 353 4.08 -8.05 -14.61
CA MET A 353 4.76 -6.79 -14.25
C MET A 353 6.27 -6.94 -14.38
N GLY A 354 6.85 -8.02 -13.85
CA GLY A 354 8.29 -8.28 -13.93
C GLY A 354 8.76 -8.42 -15.39
N GLY A 355 8.00 -9.11 -16.22
CA GLY A 355 8.29 -9.26 -17.64
C GLY A 355 8.27 -7.94 -18.41
N LEU A 356 7.31 -7.06 -18.11
CA LEU A 356 7.23 -5.74 -18.72
C LEU A 356 8.43 -4.86 -18.35
N VAL A 357 8.76 -4.79 -17.06
CA VAL A 357 9.90 -4.01 -16.56
C VAL A 357 11.20 -4.56 -17.16
N TRP A 358 11.39 -5.89 -17.17
CA TRP A 358 12.58 -6.51 -17.76
C TRP A 358 12.71 -6.24 -19.26
N LYS A 359 11.62 -6.32 -20.00
CA LYS A 359 11.59 -5.98 -21.43
C LYS A 359 11.97 -4.52 -21.67
N ALA A 360 11.47 -3.59 -20.83
CA ALA A 360 11.82 -2.18 -20.91
C ALA A 360 13.32 -1.95 -20.64
N ILE A 361 13.89 -2.59 -19.63
CA ILE A 361 15.32 -2.55 -19.30
C ILE A 361 16.14 -3.10 -20.46
N THR A 362 15.82 -4.28 -20.98
CA THR A 362 16.54 -4.93 -22.08
C THR A 362 16.50 -4.07 -23.35
N ASN A 363 15.36 -3.50 -23.70
CA ASN A 363 15.21 -2.61 -24.85
C ASN A 363 16.07 -1.35 -24.70
N LEU A 364 16.11 -0.77 -23.50
CA LEU A 364 16.93 0.40 -23.21
C LEU A 364 18.43 0.06 -23.36
N LEU A 365 18.88 -1.02 -22.72
CA LEU A 365 20.26 -1.47 -22.76
C LEU A 365 20.70 -1.78 -24.21
N THR A 366 19.85 -2.43 -24.99
CA THR A 366 20.14 -2.72 -26.42
C THR A 366 20.30 -1.45 -27.23
N LYS A 367 19.45 -0.44 -27.03
CA LYS A 367 19.57 0.87 -27.73
C LYS A 367 20.87 1.59 -27.36
N ILE A 368 21.32 1.50 -26.12
CA ILE A 368 22.51 2.20 -25.63
C ILE A 368 23.78 1.56 -26.18
N VAL A 369 23.86 0.23 -26.23
CA VAL A 369 25.03 -0.52 -26.70
C VAL A 369 25.29 -0.28 -28.20
N THR A 370 24.28 0.08 -28.97
CA THR A 370 24.42 0.39 -30.41
C THR A 370 24.99 1.79 -30.70
N ALA A 371 25.27 2.61 -29.68
CA ALA A 371 25.78 3.97 -29.84
C ALA A 371 27.16 4.19 -29.14
N PRO A 372 28.26 3.65 -29.66
CA PRO A 372 29.53 3.46 -28.93
C PRO A 372 30.34 4.74 -28.63
N PHE A 373 30.01 5.92 -29.17
CA PHE A 373 30.91 7.09 -29.13
C PHE A 373 30.84 7.98 -27.88
N ARG A 374 29.93 7.70 -26.93
CA ARG A 374 29.85 8.46 -25.67
C ARG A 374 30.58 7.81 -24.47
N ALA A 375 31.10 6.61 -24.66
CA ALA A 375 31.68 5.81 -23.59
C ALA A 375 33.06 6.26 -23.09
N LEU A 376 33.79 7.05 -23.85
CA LEU A 376 35.20 7.37 -23.54
C LEU A 376 35.43 8.41 -22.44
N GLY A 377 34.37 9.12 -21.99
CA GLY A 377 34.50 10.19 -20.97
C GLY A 377 34.39 9.74 -19.51
N ALA A 378 33.88 8.53 -19.27
CA ALA A 378 33.46 8.12 -17.92
C ALA A 378 34.53 7.36 -17.09
N LEU A 379 35.76 7.25 -17.58
CA LEU A 379 36.79 6.36 -17.01
C LEU A 379 37.62 6.94 -15.84
N LEU A 380 37.25 8.08 -15.25
CA LEU A 380 38.06 8.70 -14.19
C LEU A 380 37.29 8.95 -12.89
N GLY A 381 37.30 7.95 -12.05
CA GLY A 381 37.58 8.02 -10.62
C GLY A 381 36.54 8.64 -9.68
N GLY A 382 35.89 7.80 -8.87
CA GLY A 382 35.01 8.15 -7.79
C GLY A 382 35.65 8.90 -6.64
N SER A 383 34.85 9.67 -5.88
CA SER A 383 35.30 10.55 -4.81
C SER A 383 34.26 10.73 -3.70
N GLY A 384 34.71 11.20 -2.59
CA GLY A 384 34.01 11.46 -1.34
C GLY A 384 32.84 12.45 -1.33
N GLU A 385 32.20 12.71 -2.45
CA GLU A 385 31.08 13.66 -2.60
C GLU A 385 29.79 13.23 -1.86
N GLU A 386 29.70 11.95 -1.41
CA GLU A 386 28.57 11.45 -0.63
C GLU A 386 28.33 12.21 0.70
N PHE A 387 29.37 12.88 1.22
CA PHE A 387 29.33 13.57 2.52
C PHE A 387 29.21 15.09 2.40
N GLU A 388 29.07 15.64 1.21
CA GLU A 388 29.00 17.10 1.00
C GLU A 388 27.71 17.73 1.52
N ALA A 389 26.61 16.96 1.63
CA ALA A 389 25.35 17.47 2.12
C ALA A 389 24.51 16.40 2.83
N VAL A 390 23.85 16.82 3.91
CA VAL A 390 22.71 16.10 4.51
C VAL A 390 21.45 16.69 3.91
N LEU A 391 20.68 15.85 3.22
CA LEU A 391 19.49 16.27 2.52
C LEU A 391 18.25 16.10 3.40
N PHE A 392 17.39 17.11 3.38
CA PHE A 392 16.08 17.08 3.99
C PHE A 392 15.01 17.14 2.89
N GLU A 393 13.88 16.53 3.17
CA GLU A 393 12.70 16.76 2.32
C GLU A 393 12.31 18.24 2.42
N PRO A 394 11.85 18.86 1.34
CA PRO A 394 11.43 20.25 1.38
C PRO A 394 10.42 20.50 2.51
N GLY A 395 10.67 21.53 3.32
CA GLY A 395 9.81 21.89 4.44
C GLY A 395 9.79 20.92 5.63
N GLU A 396 10.65 19.89 5.67
CA GLU A 396 10.76 18.93 6.77
C GLU A 396 12.10 19.08 7.51
N ALA A 397 12.05 18.96 8.85
CA ALA A 397 13.25 18.88 9.68
C ALA A 397 13.62 17.43 10.04
N ARG A 398 12.90 16.44 9.51
CA ARG A 398 13.08 15.02 9.80
C ARG A 398 14.31 14.48 9.09
N LEU A 399 15.20 13.85 9.86
CA LEU A 399 16.38 13.19 9.34
C LEU A 399 16.01 11.79 8.83
N LEU A 400 16.06 11.60 7.52
CA LEU A 400 15.71 10.32 6.86
C LEU A 400 16.76 9.22 7.13
N PRO A 401 16.37 7.93 7.05
CA PRO A 401 17.30 6.82 7.22
C PRO A 401 18.57 6.90 6.37
N PRO A 402 18.51 7.23 5.05
CA PRO A 402 19.73 7.40 4.25
C PRO A 402 20.69 8.46 4.80
N GLU A 403 20.16 9.55 5.29
CA GLU A 403 20.97 10.64 5.84
C GLU A 403 21.57 10.28 7.21
N ARG A 404 20.88 9.43 7.97
CA ARG A 404 21.43 8.85 9.21
C ARG A 404 22.61 7.92 8.92
N GLU A 405 22.53 7.11 7.86
CA GLU A 405 23.65 6.27 7.44
C GLU A 405 24.90 7.11 7.09
N LYS A 406 24.71 8.19 6.32
CA LYS A 406 25.80 9.15 6.01
C LYS A 406 26.45 9.70 7.28
N LEU A 407 25.62 10.15 8.23
CA LEU A 407 26.12 10.70 9.50
C LEU A 407 26.83 9.64 10.34
N ALA A 408 26.35 8.40 10.37
CA ALA A 408 27.01 7.30 11.07
C ALA A 408 28.40 6.98 10.48
N LYS A 409 28.48 6.92 9.13
CA LYS A 409 29.77 6.76 8.42
C LYS A 409 30.73 7.92 8.72
N LEU A 410 30.21 9.15 8.71
CA LEU A 410 30.98 10.35 9.02
C LEU A 410 31.49 10.34 10.46
N ALA A 411 30.64 9.97 11.41
CA ALA A 411 31.03 9.83 12.81
C ALA A 411 32.19 8.83 12.96
N THR A 412 32.07 7.64 12.34
CA THR A 412 33.13 6.61 12.37
C THR A 412 34.46 7.12 11.74
N ALA A 413 34.35 7.93 10.69
CA ALA A 413 35.53 8.52 10.05
C ALA A 413 36.20 9.57 10.94
N LEU A 414 35.43 10.39 11.64
CA LEU A 414 35.90 11.40 12.57
C LEU A 414 36.53 10.77 13.85
N GLU A 415 35.94 9.68 14.37
CA GLU A 415 36.53 8.93 15.50
C GLU A 415 37.93 8.42 15.19
N LYS A 416 38.17 7.97 13.96
CA LYS A 416 39.51 7.52 13.51
C LYS A 416 40.48 8.66 13.24
N ARG A 417 40.02 9.93 13.24
CA ARG A 417 40.81 11.10 12.91
C ARG A 417 40.48 12.31 13.81
N PRO A 418 40.80 12.25 15.08
CA PRO A 418 40.38 13.26 16.09
C PRO A 418 40.87 14.68 15.83
N GLN A 419 41.80 14.89 14.90
CA GLN A 419 42.30 16.22 14.53
C GLN A 419 41.40 16.91 13.48
N LEU A 420 40.43 16.22 12.86
CA LEU A 420 39.53 16.83 11.89
C LEU A 420 38.42 17.61 12.60
N LYS A 421 38.15 18.80 12.11
CA LYS A 421 37.02 19.64 12.51
C LYS A 421 35.98 19.62 11.42
N LEU A 422 34.72 19.30 11.77
CA LEU A 422 33.60 19.37 10.89
C LEU A 422 32.96 20.75 10.98
N ALA A 423 32.86 21.46 9.86
CA ALA A 423 32.02 22.66 9.70
C ALA A 423 30.75 22.28 8.93
N ILE A 424 29.59 22.60 9.48
CA ILE A 424 28.30 22.32 8.83
C ILE A 424 27.70 23.66 8.44
N GLU A 425 27.48 23.84 7.12
CA GLU A 425 26.77 25.01 6.58
C GLU A 425 25.30 24.63 6.29
N GLY A 426 24.38 25.37 6.86
CA GLY A 426 22.96 25.25 6.51
C GLY A 426 22.69 25.87 5.13
N ARG A 427 22.08 25.09 4.24
CA ARG A 427 21.59 25.57 2.95
C ARG A 427 20.09 25.31 2.85
N PHE A 428 19.38 26.15 2.17
CA PHE A 428 17.95 26.00 1.91
C PHE A 428 17.62 26.42 0.47
N ASP A 429 16.63 25.76 -0.10
CA ASP A 429 16.04 26.13 -1.39
C ASP A 429 14.82 27.02 -1.11
N ARG A 430 14.98 28.33 -1.33
CA ARG A 430 13.98 29.31 -0.94
C ARG A 430 12.61 29.08 -1.58
N GLU A 431 12.55 28.58 -2.79
CA GLU A 431 11.28 28.36 -3.49
C GLU A 431 10.64 27.05 -3.04
N ARG A 432 11.38 25.94 -3.09
CA ARG A 432 10.89 24.61 -2.71
C ARG A 432 10.55 24.53 -1.24
N ASP A 433 11.42 25.05 -0.37
CA ASP A 433 11.19 25.01 1.06
C ASP A 433 10.01 25.90 1.47
N ARG A 434 9.85 27.06 0.86
CA ARG A 434 8.72 27.96 1.11
C ARG A 434 7.38 27.28 0.80
N GLU A 435 7.29 26.63 -0.35
CA GLU A 435 6.08 25.92 -0.76
C GLU A 435 5.77 24.76 0.19
N ALA A 436 6.77 23.92 0.47
CA ALA A 436 6.60 22.76 1.33
C ALA A 436 6.34 23.15 2.80
N LEU A 437 6.98 24.21 3.30
CA LEU A 437 6.71 24.77 4.64
C LEU A 437 5.30 25.31 4.73
N ALA A 438 4.80 25.99 3.71
CA ALA A 438 3.42 26.48 3.68
C ALA A 438 2.43 25.31 3.76
N ASP A 439 2.67 24.24 2.99
CA ASP A 439 1.88 23.01 3.04
C ASP A 439 1.95 22.34 4.41
N ASN A 440 3.13 22.25 5.00
CA ASN A 440 3.33 21.62 6.31
C ASN A 440 2.71 22.46 7.45
N ILE A 441 2.83 23.79 7.41
CA ILE A 441 2.19 24.69 8.37
C ILE A 441 0.67 24.57 8.26
N LEU A 442 0.14 24.54 7.04
CA LEU A 442 -1.30 24.35 6.81
C LEU A 442 -1.75 23.01 7.39
N LYS A 443 -1.06 21.93 7.07
CA LYS A 443 -1.35 20.60 7.60
C LYS A 443 -1.31 20.57 9.13
N LEU A 444 -0.30 21.18 9.73
CA LEU A 444 -0.15 21.23 11.19
C LEU A 444 -1.28 22.02 11.83
N GLU A 445 -1.66 23.16 11.28
CA GLU A 445 -2.74 23.99 11.79
C GLU A 445 -4.10 23.29 11.65
N VAL A 446 -4.34 22.64 10.51
CA VAL A 446 -5.53 21.80 10.27
C VAL A 446 -5.59 20.65 11.26
N SER A 447 -4.48 19.91 11.42
CA SER A 447 -4.36 18.81 12.36
C SER A 447 -4.68 19.25 13.81
N LYS A 448 -4.12 20.37 14.23
CA LYS A 448 -4.35 20.95 15.55
C LYS A 448 -5.83 21.33 15.77
N ARG A 449 -6.47 21.99 14.81
CA ARG A 449 -7.88 22.36 14.87
C ARG A 449 -8.80 21.15 14.81
N ALA A 450 -8.43 20.13 14.04
CA ALA A 450 -9.15 18.87 13.99
C ALA A 450 -8.99 18.01 15.27
N GLY A 451 -8.19 18.48 16.25
CA GLY A 451 -7.96 17.77 17.52
C GLY A 451 -7.11 16.51 17.35
N MET A 452 -6.28 16.44 16.30
CA MET A 452 -5.38 15.32 16.07
C MET A 452 -4.14 15.42 16.95
N LYS A 453 -3.61 14.28 17.37
CA LYS A 453 -2.34 14.23 18.09
C LYS A 453 -1.20 14.70 17.19
N PRO A 454 -0.33 15.61 17.64
CA PRO A 454 0.83 16.00 16.85
C PRO A 454 1.72 14.78 16.58
N PRO A 455 2.31 14.66 15.37
CA PRO A 455 3.23 13.58 15.05
C PRO A 455 4.45 13.63 15.96
N GLY A 456 5.05 12.48 16.22
CA GLY A 456 6.34 12.38 16.88
C GLY A 456 7.46 12.97 16.01
N ALA A 457 8.63 13.22 16.59
CA ALA A 457 9.77 13.86 15.90
C ALA A 457 10.23 13.15 14.61
N ASN A 458 9.92 11.86 14.46
CA ASN A 458 10.28 11.04 13.29
C ASN A 458 9.06 10.48 12.55
N GLU A 459 7.87 10.91 12.89
CA GLU A 459 6.63 10.48 12.24
C GLU A 459 6.23 11.47 11.15
N PRO A 460 5.77 11.02 9.98
CA PRO A 460 5.24 11.92 8.95
C PRO A 460 3.93 12.55 9.44
N LEU A 461 3.73 13.83 9.12
CA LEU A 461 2.44 14.47 9.34
C LEU A 461 1.48 14.05 8.21
N VAL A 462 0.68 13.02 8.48
CA VAL A 462 -0.31 12.52 7.52
C VAL A 462 -1.69 12.98 7.95
N ILE A 463 -2.37 13.74 7.09
CA ILE A 463 -3.75 14.18 7.28
C ILE A 463 -4.60 13.67 6.13
N SER A 464 -5.77 13.16 6.45
CA SER A 464 -6.76 12.86 5.43
C SER A 464 -7.69 14.05 5.23
N PHE A 465 -7.64 14.61 4.05
CA PHE A 465 -8.52 15.71 3.68
C PHE A 465 -9.98 15.29 3.44
N THR A 466 -10.27 13.99 3.45
CA THR A 466 -11.65 13.47 3.37
C THR A 466 -12.29 13.27 4.76
N ASP A 467 -11.51 13.40 5.85
CA ASP A 467 -12.01 13.34 7.21
C ASP A 467 -12.90 14.56 7.51
N SER A 468 -14.07 14.33 8.07
CA SER A 468 -15.04 15.40 8.39
C SER A 468 -14.49 16.44 9.37
N LYS A 469 -13.64 16.05 10.32
CA LYS A 469 -13.00 16.96 11.27
C LYS A 469 -11.96 17.84 10.58
N VAL A 470 -11.22 17.25 9.64
CA VAL A 470 -10.25 17.98 8.81
C VAL A 470 -10.97 18.95 7.90
N GLN A 471 -12.10 18.55 7.30
CA GLN A 471 -12.92 19.43 6.48
C GLN A 471 -13.48 20.61 7.28
N ALA A 472 -13.98 20.36 8.49
CA ALA A 472 -14.44 21.42 9.38
C ALA A 472 -13.32 22.39 9.77
N ALA A 473 -12.14 21.88 10.07
CA ALA A 473 -10.96 22.70 10.38
C ALA A 473 -10.50 23.56 9.19
N LEU A 474 -10.61 23.04 7.96
CA LEU A 474 -10.33 23.80 6.74
C LEU A 474 -11.35 24.91 6.50
N ASP A 475 -12.63 24.64 6.73
CA ASP A 475 -13.68 25.66 6.62
C ASP A 475 -13.48 26.79 7.64
N GLU A 476 -13.11 26.45 8.87
CA GLU A 476 -12.78 27.41 9.92
C GLU A 476 -11.55 28.25 9.56
N LEU A 477 -10.51 27.62 9.00
CA LEU A 477 -9.33 28.34 8.51
C LEU A 477 -9.67 29.31 7.37
N ALA A 478 -10.46 28.85 6.39
CA ALA A 478 -10.91 29.70 5.29
C ALA A 478 -11.70 30.92 5.81
N ALA A 479 -12.64 30.69 6.71
CA ALA A 479 -13.41 31.76 7.34
C ALA A 479 -12.52 32.74 8.13
N SER A 480 -11.54 32.25 8.88
CA SER A 480 -10.58 33.09 9.62
C SER A 480 -9.67 33.93 8.70
N ALA A 481 -9.43 33.45 7.46
CA ALA A 481 -8.70 34.20 6.44
C ALA A 481 -9.58 35.21 5.67
N GLY A 482 -10.87 35.26 5.95
CA GLY A 482 -11.82 36.12 5.25
C GLY A 482 -12.31 35.57 3.93
N ASP A 483 -12.14 34.28 3.72
CA ASP A 483 -12.51 33.58 2.49
C ASP A 483 -13.83 32.81 2.67
N ASP A 484 -14.58 32.68 1.57
CA ASP A 484 -15.78 31.85 1.52
C ASP A 484 -15.39 30.40 1.18
N ALA A 485 -15.49 29.53 2.18
CA ALA A 485 -15.14 28.12 2.03
C ALA A 485 -15.93 27.41 0.93
N ALA A 486 -17.20 27.77 0.71
CA ALA A 486 -18.03 27.22 -0.35
C ALA A 486 -17.53 27.62 -1.74
N LYS A 487 -17.10 28.86 -1.89
CA LYS A 487 -16.54 29.40 -3.13
C LYS A 487 -15.17 28.77 -3.44
N LEU A 488 -14.32 28.58 -2.41
CA LEU A 488 -13.06 27.89 -2.55
C LEU A 488 -13.24 26.43 -2.98
N ARG A 489 -14.19 25.74 -2.35
CA ARG A 489 -14.52 24.37 -2.73
C ARG A 489 -15.01 24.28 -4.18
N ALA A 490 -15.87 25.18 -4.62
CA ALA A 490 -16.36 25.22 -6.00
C ALA A 490 -15.25 25.51 -7.01
N GLN A 491 -14.24 26.31 -6.64
CA GLN A 491 -13.14 26.69 -7.52
C GLN A 491 -12.08 25.60 -7.67
N TYR A 492 -11.77 24.85 -6.57
CA TYR A 492 -10.63 23.94 -6.52
C TYR A 492 -11.01 22.45 -6.40
N LEU A 493 -12.28 22.13 -6.16
CA LEU A 493 -12.80 20.78 -6.20
C LEU A 493 -13.40 20.51 -7.59
N PRO A 494 -12.77 19.73 -8.45
CA PRO A 494 -13.40 19.33 -9.70
C PRO A 494 -14.67 18.52 -9.41
N PRO A 495 -15.71 18.66 -10.19
CA PRO A 495 -16.91 17.85 -10.05
C PRO A 495 -16.55 16.38 -10.31
N ALA A 496 -16.53 15.58 -9.27
CA ALA A 496 -16.19 14.16 -9.22
C ALA A 496 -14.71 13.79 -9.50
N GLY A 497 -13.95 13.52 -8.47
CA GLY A 497 -12.82 12.59 -8.52
C GLY A 497 -11.53 12.95 -7.79
N ASN A 498 -11.11 14.20 -7.66
CA ASN A 498 -9.84 14.54 -7.00
C ASN A 498 -9.98 15.76 -6.07
N ALA A 499 -10.74 15.56 -5.01
CA ALA A 499 -11.00 16.61 -4.00
C ALA A 499 -9.72 17.12 -3.31
N LEU A 500 -8.69 16.29 -3.24
CA LEU A 500 -7.50 16.55 -2.45
C LEU A 500 -6.55 17.57 -3.08
N THR A 501 -6.28 17.39 -4.38
CA THR A 501 -5.29 18.20 -5.09
C THR A 501 -5.73 19.65 -5.22
N GLY A 502 -7.04 19.87 -5.41
CA GLY A 502 -7.59 21.20 -5.62
C GLY A 502 -7.59 22.08 -4.36
N LEU A 503 -7.98 21.54 -3.19
CA LEU A 503 -7.97 22.29 -1.93
C LEU A 503 -6.56 22.66 -1.46
N LEU A 504 -5.61 21.72 -1.60
CA LEU A 504 -4.21 21.97 -1.27
C LEU A 504 -3.60 23.03 -2.19
N GLN A 505 -3.93 22.98 -3.48
CA GLN A 505 -3.39 23.93 -4.45
C GLN A 505 -3.91 25.35 -4.20
N GLY A 506 -5.20 25.51 -3.92
CA GLY A 506 -5.79 26.79 -3.62
C GLY A 506 -5.29 27.42 -2.31
N ALA A 507 -5.15 26.61 -1.24
CA ALA A 507 -4.59 27.07 0.02
C ALA A 507 -3.09 27.45 -0.12
N ARG A 508 -2.35 26.71 -0.92
CA ARG A 508 -0.93 26.94 -1.21
C ARG A 508 -0.70 28.24 -1.98
N GLU A 509 -1.45 28.48 -3.05
CA GLU A 509 -1.33 29.70 -3.87
C GLU A 509 -1.53 30.96 -3.01
N ARG A 510 -2.49 30.94 -2.09
CA ARG A 510 -2.78 32.10 -1.23
C ARG A 510 -1.77 32.34 -0.13
N LEU A 511 -1.23 31.28 0.48
CA LEU A 511 -0.14 31.41 1.45
C LEU A 511 1.12 31.98 0.79
N THR A 512 1.35 31.63 -0.47
CA THR A 512 2.47 32.20 -1.26
C THR A 512 2.21 33.65 -1.68
N GLU A 513 0.96 34.07 -1.93
CA GLU A 513 0.60 35.45 -2.23
C GLU A 513 0.63 36.37 -1.00
N LYS A 514 0.14 35.92 0.17
CA LYS A 514 0.20 36.70 1.42
C LYS A 514 1.61 36.80 2.01
N GLY A 515 2.54 35.96 1.57
CA GLY A 515 3.96 36.03 1.97
C GLY A 515 4.83 36.89 1.05
N ARG A 516 4.27 37.53 0.05
CA ARG A 516 4.88 38.61 -0.73
C ARG A 516 4.47 39.93 -0.15
#